data_94b2c163a558478859d6e9d1ac50ab7c
#
_entry.id   94b2c163a558478859d6e9d1ac50ab7c
#
_cell.length_a   1.000
_cell.length_b   1.000
_cell.length_c   1.000
_cell.angle_alpha   90.00
_cell.angle_beta   90.00
_cell.angle_gamma   90.00
#
_symmetry.space_group_name_H-M   'P 1'
#
loop_
_entity.id
_entity.type
_entity.pdbx_description
1 polymer ?
#
loop_
_entity_poly.entity_id
_entity_poly.type
_entity_poly.pdbx_seq_one_letter_code
_entity_poly.pdbx_strand_id
1 'polypeptide(L)'
;MSLNGIYISEYQSGIDLRLVPCDFVICKATQGTSYVNPDCDRAYQQAKGLGKKLGVYHYFSGGNPVSEAQYFVNNIKGYIGEALLALDWEQNENVSFGQGAAVAVQFLNEVFRLTGVRPLIYMSKSTCRNYNWSSVVNGNYGLWMAQYANNDPTGYQSNPWTDNLGIGAFKFYAIHQYSSTGRLAGYDGNLDLDIFYGDRGAWDAYAKGRRTENETEPSTPEAVTYIVKRGDTLSGIAAMFGTTYQQLAAENGITNPNLIYPGQVLRIRGGSQPLYYTVKRGDTLSEIAARYGTTYQQLAQLNGITNPNLIYAGQVIRIR
;
A
#
# COMPACT_ATOMS: atom_id res chain seq x y z
N MET A 1 20.35 15.49 5.86
CA MET A 1 21.23 14.30 5.95
C MET A 1 20.58 13.17 5.20
N SER A 2 21.35 12.23 4.67
CA SER A 2 20.86 11.01 4.02
C SER A 2 21.45 9.79 4.73
N LEU A 3 20.79 8.63 4.58
CA LEU A 3 21.31 7.35 5.07
C LEU A 3 21.65 6.48 3.88
N ASN A 4 22.73 5.70 4.00
CA ASN A 4 23.14 4.70 3.00
C ASN A 4 22.76 3.31 3.48
N GLY A 5 22.23 2.49 2.60
CA GLY A 5 21.81 1.15 2.96
C GLY A 5 21.86 0.14 1.85
N ILE A 6 21.45 -1.03 2.18
CA ILE A 6 21.39 -2.16 1.28
C ILE A 6 20.01 -2.81 1.31
N TYR A 7 19.64 -3.39 0.19
CA TYR A 7 18.48 -4.21 -0.02
C TYR A 7 18.94 -5.64 -0.27
N ILE A 8 18.40 -6.61 0.47
CA ILE A 8 18.87 -8.00 0.45
C ILE A 8 17.71 -8.98 0.38
N SER A 9 18.03 -10.15 -0.17
CA SER A 9 17.12 -11.29 -0.29
C SER A 9 17.85 -12.60 0.04
N GLU A 10 17.28 -13.72 -0.38
CA GLU A 10 17.93 -15.05 -0.32
C GLU A 10 19.27 -15.12 -1.07
N TYR A 11 19.48 -14.25 -2.05
CA TYR A 11 20.74 -14.19 -2.80
C TYR A 11 21.92 -13.71 -1.96
N GLN A 12 21.68 -12.97 -0.88
CA GLN A 12 22.67 -12.56 0.10
C GLN A 12 22.60 -13.38 1.39
N SER A 13 22.04 -14.58 1.33
CA SER A 13 21.91 -15.47 2.52
C SER A 13 23.24 -15.65 3.22
N GLY A 14 23.23 -15.52 4.54
CA GLY A 14 24.44 -15.62 5.37
C GLY A 14 25.30 -14.37 5.42
N ILE A 15 24.92 -13.25 4.80
CA ILE A 15 25.66 -11.98 4.90
C ILE A 15 25.89 -11.59 6.36
N ASP A 16 27.13 -11.21 6.70
CA ASP A 16 27.47 -10.72 8.03
C ASP A 16 27.40 -9.18 8.07
N LEU A 17 26.29 -8.67 8.59
CA LEU A 17 26.02 -7.24 8.67
C LEU A 17 26.91 -6.47 9.66
N ARG A 18 27.73 -7.19 10.47
CA ARG A 18 28.78 -6.56 11.30
C ARG A 18 29.93 -6.04 10.46
N LEU A 19 30.17 -6.66 9.33
CA LEU A 19 31.28 -6.35 8.43
C LEU A 19 30.88 -5.39 7.31
N VAL A 20 29.58 -5.29 7.00
CA VAL A 20 29.07 -4.46 5.90
C VAL A 20 28.65 -3.08 6.46
N PRO A 21 29.33 -1.99 6.01
CA PRO A 21 28.96 -0.65 6.45
C PRO A 21 27.64 -0.23 5.79
N CYS A 22 26.59 -0.07 6.60
CA CYS A 22 25.30 0.47 6.16
C CYS A 22 24.54 1.08 7.35
N ASP A 23 23.75 2.13 7.08
CA ASP A 23 22.89 2.76 8.06
C ASP A 23 21.55 2.02 8.19
N PHE A 24 21.08 1.41 7.09
CA PHE A 24 19.84 0.63 7.06
C PHE A 24 19.98 -0.64 6.21
N VAL A 25 19.08 -1.58 6.49
CA VAL A 25 18.92 -2.82 5.71
C VAL A 25 17.43 -3.05 5.46
N ILE A 26 17.07 -3.34 4.20
CA ILE A 26 15.73 -3.75 3.82
C ILE A 26 15.79 -5.22 3.37
N CYS A 27 15.08 -6.11 4.07
CA CYS A 27 15.11 -7.54 3.82
C CYS A 27 13.85 -8.01 3.08
N LYS A 28 14.02 -8.86 2.05
CA LYS A 28 12.87 -9.62 1.51
C LYS A 28 12.26 -10.44 2.64
N ALA A 29 10.97 -10.25 2.88
CA ALA A 29 10.26 -11.07 3.86
C ALA A 29 9.45 -12.17 3.18
N THR A 30 8.66 -11.81 2.17
CA THR A 30 7.72 -12.73 1.52
C THR A 30 7.60 -12.46 0.03
N GLN A 31 7.04 -13.44 -0.70
CA GLN A 31 6.65 -13.32 -2.10
C GLN A 31 5.37 -14.11 -2.35
N GLY A 32 4.43 -13.54 -3.10
CA GLY A 32 3.14 -14.17 -3.38
C GLY A 32 2.41 -14.56 -2.10
N THR A 33 1.76 -15.72 -2.09
CA THR A 33 1.03 -16.24 -0.91
C THR A 33 1.63 -17.52 -0.32
N SER A 34 2.87 -17.90 -0.70
CA SER A 34 3.44 -19.18 -0.29
C SER A 34 4.92 -19.12 0.08
N TYR A 35 5.64 -18.06 -0.28
CA TYR A 35 7.08 -17.96 -0.03
C TYR A 35 7.39 -17.03 1.14
N VAL A 36 8.19 -17.51 2.07
CA VAL A 36 8.85 -16.74 3.13
C VAL A 36 10.36 -16.86 2.94
N ASN A 37 11.07 -15.74 2.91
CA ASN A 37 12.53 -15.78 2.80
C ASN A 37 13.14 -16.38 4.08
N PRO A 38 13.85 -17.51 3.97
CA PRO A 38 14.36 -18.22 5.14
C PRO A 38 15.46 -17.46 5.90
N ASP A 39 16.13 -16.50 5.25
CA ASP A 39 17.20 -15.71 5.86
C ASP A 39 16.72 -14.35 6.41
N CYS A 40 15.45 -13.99 6.20
CA CYS A 40 14.93 -12.69 6.58
C CYS A 40 15.09 -12.40 8.07
N ASP A 41 14.62 -13.29 8.93
CA ASP A 41 14.67 -13.06 10.39
C ASP A 41 16.11 -13.00 10.91
N ARG A 42 16.99 -13.88 10.44
CA ARG A 42 18.41 -13.85 10.83
C ARG A 42 19.06 -12.50 10.51
N ALA A 43 18.92 -12.03 9.26
CA ALA A 43 19.48 -10.75 8.83
C ALA A 43 18.85 -9.57 9.56
N TYR A 44 17.52 -9.59 9.71
CA TYR A 44 16.76 -8.59 10.44
C TYR A 44 17.22 -8.43 11.89
N GLN A 45 17.31 -9.55 12.64
CA GLN A 45 17.73 -9.54 14.04
C GLN A 45 19.19 -9.10 14.19
N GLN A 46 20.08 -9.51 13.27
CA GLN A 46 21.45 -9.03 13.26
C GLN A 46 21.52 -7.51 13.03
N ALA A 47 20.79 -6.99 12.03
CA ALA A 47 20.71 -5.55 11.78
C ALA A 47 20.17 -4.78 12.99
N LYS A 48 19.11 -5.31 13.63
CA LYS A 48 18.50 -4.74 14.84
C LYS A 48 19.51 -4.67 15.99
N GLY A 49 20.23 -5.77 16.24
CA GLY A 49 21.27 -5.82 17.30
C GLY A 49 22.42 -4.86 17.06
N LEU A 50 22.68 -4.46 15.82
CA LEU A 50 23.69 -3.47 15.43
C LEU A 50 23.14 -2.04 15.40
N GLY A 51 21.89 -1.82 15.76
CA GLY A 51 21.25 -0.50 15.76
C GLY A 51 21.07 0.10 14.37
N LYS A 52 21.11 -0.72 13.31
CA LYS A 52 20.79 -0.28 11.96
C LYS A 52 19.30 0.01 11.82
N LYS A 53 18.92 0.86 10.87
CA LYS A 53 17.52 1.07 10.52
C LYS A 53 17.00 -0.13 9.72
N LEU A 54 15.75 -0.49 9.95
CA LEU A 54 15.19 -1.76 9.51
C LEU A 54 14.07 -1.53 8.48
N GLY A 55 14.04 -2.36 7.45
CA GLY A 55 12.95 -2.44 6.50
C GLY A 55 12.68 -3.88 6.09
N VAL A 56 11.46 -4.16 5.67
CA VAL A 56 11.06 -5.43 5.07
C VAL A 56 10.16 -5.20 3.88
N TYR A 57 10.24 -6.06 2.89
CA TYR A 57 9.43 -5.96 1.70
C TYR A 57 8.75 -7.26 1.30
N HIS A 58 7.69 -7.09 0.52
CA HIS A 58 6.98 -8.14 -0.15
C HIS A 58 7.17 -8.03 -1.67
N TYR A 59 7.65 -9.10 -2.29
CA TYR A 59 7.72 -9.20 -3.75
C TYR A 59 6.36 -9.65 -4.30
N PHE A 60 5.73 -8.80 -5.10
CA PHE A 60 4.39 -9.06 -5.61
C PHE A 60 4.42 -10.02 -6.80
N SER A 61 3.74 -11.16 -6.71
CA SER A 61 3.68 -12.18 -7.78
C SER A 61 2.50 -12.00 -8.74
N GLY A 62 1.65 -11.00 -8.51
CA GLY A 62 0.52 -10.69 -9.39
C GLY A 62 -0.76 -11.46 -9.08
N GLY A 63 -0.85 -12.12 -7.94
CA GLY A 63 -2.05 -12.79 -7.44
C GLY A 63 -3.11 -11.81 -6.93
N ASN A 64 -3.95 -12.28 -6.02
CA ASN A 64 -4.91 -11.40 -5.36
C ASN A 64 -4.18 -10.44 -4.41
N PRO A 65 -4.22 -9.11 -4.62
CA PRO A 65 -3.44 -8.15 -3.86
C PRO A 65 -3.79 -8.12 -2.37
N VAL A 66 -5.03 -8.37 -2.00
CA VAL A 66 -5.46 -8.43 -0.61
C VAL A 66 -4.91 -9.68 0.07
N SER A 67 -4.95 -10.83 -0.62
CA SER A 67 -4.39 -12.08 -0.09
C SER A 67 -2.87 -12.02 0.07
N GLU A 68 -2.14 -11.43 -0.90
CA GLU A 68 -0.69 -11.23 -0.80
C GLU A 68 -0.34 -10.27 0.34
N ALA A 69 -1.11 -9.18 0.51
CA ALA A 69 -0.94 -8.25 1.63
C ALA A 69 -1.17 -8.91 3.00
N GLN A 70 -2.22 -9.72 3.13
CA GLN A 70 -2.51 -10.47 4.35
C GLN A 70 -1.41 -11.50 4.65
N TYR A 71 -0.91 -12.19 3.62
CA TYR A 71 0.21 -13.11 3.75
C TYR A 71 1.48 -12.39 4.23
N PHE A 72 1.82 -11.25 3.62
CA PHE A 72 2.94 -10.41 4.05
C PHE A 72 2.80 -10.03 5.52
N VAL A 73 1.69 -9.38 5.89
CA VAL A 73 1.46 -8.90 7.25
C VAL A 73 1.48 -10.03 8.29
N ASN A 74 0.93 -11.19 7.95
CA ASN A 74 0.93 -12.34 8.86
C ASN A 74 2.34 -12.84 9.18
N ASN A 75 3.27 -12.72 8.23
CA ASN A 75 4.66 -13.18 8.40
C ASN A 75 5.60 -12.13 9.00
N ILE A 76 5.18 -10.86 9.07
CA ILE A 76 6.01 -9.76 9.60
C ILE A 76 5.49 -9.16 10.91
N LYS A 77 4.58 -9.83 11.62
CA LYS A 77 3.93 -9.30 12.85
C LYS A 77 4.92 -8.77 13.88
N GLY A 78 6.08 -9.41 14.02
CA GLY A 78 7.14 -9.00 14.93
C GLY A 78 7.95 -7.78 14.50
N TYR A 79 7.74 -7.27 13.28
CA TYR A 79 8.51 -6.15 12.70
C TYR A 79 7.68 -4.86 12.56
N ILE A 80 6.35 -4.98 12.75
CA ILE A 80 5.42 -3.85 12.59
C ILE A 80 5.70 -2.78 13.65
N GLY A 81 5.86 -1.52 13.20
CA GLY A 81 6.19 -0.39 14.06
C GLY A 81 7.70 -0.22 14.33
N GLU A 82 8.54 -1.16 13.88
CA GLU A 82 10.01 -1.05 13.91
C GLU A 82 10.62 -0.94 12.52
N ALA A 83 10.04 -1.64 11.54
CA ALA A 83 10.53 -1.70 10.18
C ALA A 83 9.71 -0.83 9.22
N LEU A 84 10.40 -0.18 8.30
CA LEU A 84 9.79 0.36 7.09
C LEU A 84 9.23 -0.81 6.28
N LEU A 85 7.99 -0.70 5.82
CA LEU A 85 7.32 -1.71 5.01
C LEU A 85 7.35 -1.29 3.55
N ALA A 86 7.55 -2.23 2.62
CA ALA A 86 7.53 -1.93 1.20
C ALA A 86 6.84 -3.02 0.37
N LEU A 87 6.19 -2.58 -0.70
CA LEU A 87 5.73 -3.40 -1.80
C LEU A 87 6.77 -3.31 -2.92
N ASP A 88 7.31 -4.43 -3.34
CA ASP A 88 8.18 -4.53 -4.48
C ASP A 88 7.34 -4.85 -5.72
N TRP A 89 7.25 -3.85 -6.64
CA TRP A 89 6.44 -3.89 -7.85
C TRP A 89 7.32 -3.96 -9.08
N GLU A 90 7.63 -5.17 -9.50
CA GLU A 90 8.45 -5.45 -10.67
C GLU A 90 7.68 -6.23 -11.74
N GLN A 91 8.19 -6.23 -12.96
CA GLN A 91 7.54 -6.93 -14.08
C GLN A 91 7.72 -8.45 -13.99
N ASN A 92 8.89 -8.90 -13.51
CA ASN A 92 9.19 -10.32 -13.42
C ASN A 92 8.22 -11.01 -12.47
N GLU A 93 7.66 -12.14 -12.89
CA GLU A 93 6.72 -12.97 -12.10
C GLU A 93 5.39 -12.29 -11.72
N ASN A 94 5.24 -10.99 -11.94
CA ASN A 94 4.03 -10.24 -11.64
C ASN A 94 3.06 -10.27 -12.81
N VAL A 95 2.15 -11.24 -12.82
CA VAL A 95 1.15 -11.40 -13.89
C VAL A 95 0.14 -10.24 -13.94
N SER A 96 0.07 -9.43 -12.90
CA SER A 96 -0.78 -8.23 -12.81
C SER A 96 -0.04 -6.93 -13.11
N PHE A 97 1.24 -6.98 -13.50
CA PHE A 97 2.09 -5.80 -13.67
C PHE A 97 1.46 -4.73 -14.58
N GLY A 98 0.89 -5.14 -15.69
CA GLY A 98 0.22 -4.23 -16.64
C GLY A 98 -1.03 -3.53 -16.10
N GLN A 99 -1.58 -3.98 -14.96
CA GLN A 99 -2.71 -3.33 -14.29
C GLN A 99 -2.26 -2.16 -13.40
N GLY A 100 -0.96 -2.05 -13.12
CA GLY A 100 -0.33 -0.92 -12.45
C GLY A 100 -0.99 -0.56 -11.11
N ALA A 101 -1.19 0.74 -10.92
CA ALA A 101 -1.70 1.29 -9.65
C ALA A 101 -3.07 0.74 -9.23
N ALA A 102 -3.91 0.25 -10.15
CA ALA A 102 -5.23 -0.31 -9.82
C ALA A 102 -5.13 -1.55 -8.92
N VAL A 103 -4.08 -2.34 -9.08
CA VAL A 103 -3.81 -3.53 -8.26
C VAL A 103 -2.88 -3.18 -7.10
N ALA A 104 -1.78 -2.45 -7.36
CA ALA A 104 -0.81 -2.09 -6.33
C ALA A 104 -1.45 -1.34 -5.15
N VAL A 105 -2.37 -0.40 -5.42
CA VAL A 105 -3.05 0.36 -4.37
C VAL A 105 -3.91 -0.51 -3.46
N GLN A 106 -4.45 -1.62 -3.94
CA GLN A 106 -5.22 -2.55 -3.11
C GLN A 106 -4.33 -3.26 -2.09
N PHE A 107 -3.14 -3.69 -2.50
CA PHE A 107 -2.13 -4.25 -1.60
C PHE A 107 -1.72 -3.21 -0.54
N LEU A 108 -1.33 -2.01 -0.97
CA LEU A 108 -0.86 -0.93 -0.09
C LEU A 108 -1.93 -0.55 0.95
N ASN A 109 -3.19 -0.42 0.52
CA ASN A 109 -4.32 -0.11 1.39
C ASN A 109 -4.56 -1.22 2.42
N GLU A 110 -4.46 -2.49 2.01
CA GLU A 110 -4.67 -3.61 2.93
C GLU A 110 -3.55 -3.71 3.96
N VAL A 111 -2.28 -3.52 3.57
CA VAL A 111 -1.16 -3.45 4.52
C VAL A 111 -1.38 -2.30 5.50
N PHE A 112 -1.74 -1.09 5.02
CA PHE A 112 -2.01 0.05 5.89
C PHE A 112 -3.19 -0.23 6.85
N ARG A 113 -4.27 -0.82 6.34
CA ARG A 113 -5.43 -1.19 7.15
C ARG A 113 -5.08 -2.15 8.29
N LEU A 114 -4.20 -3.13 8.03
CA LEU A 114 -3.82 -4.16 8.98
C LEU A 114 -2.77 -3.69 9.99
N THR A 115 -1.91 -2.74 9.61
CA THR A 115 -0.72 -2.38 10.40
C THR A 115 -0.73 -0.96 10.93
N GLY A 116 -1.52 -0.06 10.34
CA GLY A 116 -1.43 1.38 10.58
C GLY A 116 -0.17 2.03 9.98
N VAL A 117 0.72 1.26 9.35
CA VAL A 117 1.95 1.73 8.71
C VAL A 117 1.72 1.87 7.20
N ARG A 118 2.05 3.03 6.62
CA ARG A 118 1.98 3.23 5.17
C ARG A 118 3.22 2.65 4.50
N PRO A 119 3.09 1.58 3.69
CA PRO A 119 4.24 1.05 3.00
C PRO A 119 4.72 1.97 1.89
N LEU A 120 6.01 1.90 1.56
CA LEU A 120 6.52 2.42 0.30
C LEU A 120 6.13 1.47 -0.84
N ILE A 121 6.16 2.00 -2.07
CA ILE A 121 6.18 1.16 -3.27
C ILE A 121 7.55 1.30 -3.94
N TYR A 122 8.19 0.16 -4.19
CA TYR A 122 9.40 0.08 -4.99
C TYR A 122 9.07 -0.21 -6.44
N MET A 123 9.69 0.51 -7.35
CA MET A 123 9.62 0.26 -8.79
C MET A 123 10.74 1.00 -9.53
N SER A 124 11.00 0.56 -10.76
CA SER A 124 11.91 1.29 -11.64
C SER A 124 11.35 2.67 -12.02
N LYS A 125 12.23 3.63 -12.28
CA LYS A 125 11.84 4.97 -12.76
C LYS A 125 11.03 4.93 -14.06
N SER A 126 11.33 3.98 -14.95
CA SER A 126 10.56 3.77 -16.17
C SER A 126 9.13 3.36 -15.85
N THR A 127 8.91 2.50 -14.87
CA THR A 127 7.59 2.10 -14.39
C THR A 127 6.82 3.29 -13.80
N CYS A 128 7.49 4.16 -13.02
CA CYS A 128 6.86 5.40 -12.51
C CYS A 128 6.29 6.27 -13.63
N ARG A 129 6.96 6.31 -14.80
CA ARG A 129 6.57 7.16 -15.94
C ARG A 129 5.58 6.51 -16.89
N ASN A 130 5.64 5.18 -17.05
CA ASN A 130 4.87 4.47 -18.06
C ASN A 130 3.44 4.14 -17.61
N TYR A 131 3.14 4.29 -16.32
CA TYR A 131 1.82 4.00 -15.76
C TYR A 131 1.30 5.18 -14.96
N ASN A 132 -0.02 5.25 -14.80
CA ASN A 132 -0.66 6.26 -13.97
C ASN A 132 -0.71 5.81 -12.51
N TRP A 133 0.12 6.40 -11.65
CA TRP A 133 0.23 6.11 -10.22
C TRP A 133 -0.56 7.07 -9.33
N SER A 134 -1.48 7.87 -9.89
CA SER A 134 -2.21 8.88 -9.12
C SER A 134 -2.97 8.32 -7.93
N SER A 135 -3.52 7.10 -8.02
CA SER A 135 -4.22 6.46 -6.88
C SER A 135 -3.27 6.11 -5.73
N VAL A 136 -2.03 5.72 -6.03
CA VAL A 136 -0.99 5.46 -5.04
C VAL A 136 -0.56 6.77 -4.36
N VAL A 137 -0.31 7.80 -5.15
CA VAL A 137 0.06 9.14 -4.65
C VAL A 137 -1.07 9.73 -3.79
N ASN A 138 -2.32 9.64 -4.24
CA ASN A 138 -3.49 10.12 -3.48
C ASN A 138 -3.70 9.33 -2.17
N GLY A 139 -3.27 8.06 -2.11
CA GLY A 139 -3.22 7.25 -0.89
C GLY A 139 -2.08 7.65 0.06
N ASN A 140 -1.26 8.65 -0.31
CA ASN A 140 -0.09 9.09 0.44
C ASN A 140 0.95 7.98 0.68
N TYR A 141 1.13 7.10 -0.34
CA TYR A 141 2.19 6.09 -0.33
C TYR A 141 3.46 6.66 -0.96
N GLY A 142 4.59 6.50 -0.26
CA GLY A 142 5.88 7.00 -0.71
C GLY A 142 6.52 6.10 -1.77
N LEU A 143 7.46 6.65 -2.51
CA LEU A 143 8.17 5.96 -3.58
C LEU A 143 9.58 5.56 -3.13
N TRP A 144 9.95 4.32 -3.40
CA TRP A 144 11.31 3.81 -3.45
C TRP A 144 11.62 3.54 -4.93
N MET A 145 12.44 4.40 -5.52
CA MET A 145 12.71 4.41 -6.96
C MET A 145 14.01 3.68 -7.28
N ALA A 146 14.01 2.87 -8.33
CA ALA A 146 15.22 2.28 -8.88
C ALA A 146 15.59 2.93 -10.21
N GLN A 147 16.83 3.41 -10.31
CA GLN A 147 17.46 3.83 -11.56
C GLN A 147 18.99 3.79 -11.41
N TYR A 148 19.64 3.11 -12.33
CA TYR A 148 21.10 2.95 -12.35
C TYR A 148 21.71 3.79 -13.47
N ALA A 149 22.88 4.36 -13.20
CA ALA A 149 23.67 5.05 -14.24
C ALA A 149 24.23 4.04 -15.25
N ASN A 150 24.73 2.93 -14.74
CA ASN A 150 25.29 1.79 -15.47
C ASN A 150 25.32 0.55 -14.54
N ASN A 151 25.95 -0.52 -15.01
CA ASN A 151 26.15 -1.74 -14.22
C ASN A 151 27.58 -1.90 -13.70
N ASP A 152 28.37 -0.83 -13.68
CA ASP A 152 29.73 -0.89 -13.15
C ASP A 152 29.70 -1.05 -11.62
N PRO A 153 30.63 -1.83 -11.05
CA PRO A 153 30.76 -1.93 -9.60
C PRO A 153 31.01 -0.57 -8.96
N THR A 154 30.28 -0.25 -7.91
CA THR A 154 30.39 1.02 -7.19
C THR A 154 30.23 0.83 -5.69
N GLY A 155 30.79 1.75 -4.91
CA GLY A 155 30.47 1.93 -3.49
C GLY A 155 29.35 2.92 -3.27
N TYR A 156 29.18 3.36 -2.01
CA TYR A 156 28.17 4.38 -1.69
C TYR A 156 28.45 5.72 -2.37
N GLN A 157 27.36 6.33 -2.84
CA GLN A 157 27.34 7.62 -3.50
C GLN A 157 26.49 8.61 -2.72
N SER A 158 27.00 9.81 -2.47
CA SER A 158 26.25 10.88 -1.79
C SER A 158 25.23 11.58 -2.68
N ASN A 159 25.44 11.53 -3.99
CA ASN A 159 24.55 12.10 -5.01
C ASN A 159 24.52 11.19 -6.25
N PRO A 160 23.83 10.03 -6.16
CA PRO A 160 23.76 9.10 -7.27
C PRO A 160 23.05 9.72 -8.48
N TRP A 161 23.51 9.33 -9.66
CA TRP A 161 22.96 9.83 -10.92
C TRP A 161 21.48 9.42 -11.08
N THR A 162 20.73 10.35 -11.63
CA THR A 162 19.39 10.10 -12.17
C THR A 162 19.17 11.02 -13.38
N ASP A 163 18.43 10.55 -14.37
CA ASP A 163 18.04 11.41 -15.49
C ASP A 163 17.04 12.50 -15.04
N ASN A 164 16.79 13.48 -15.91
CA ASN A 164 15.90 14.62 -15.64
C ASN A 164 14.46 14.41 -16.13
N LEU A 165 14.07 13.16 -16.47
CA LEU A 165 12.78 12.87 -17.12
C LEU A 165 11.58 12.79 -16.18
N GLY A 166 11.73 13.13 -14.91
CA GLY A 166 10.66 13.08 -13.92
C GLY A 166 10.31 11.65 -13.48
N ILE A 167 9.32 11.54 -12.62
CA ILE A 167 8.87 10.31 -11.95
C ILE A 167 7.34 10.12 -12.01
N GLY A 168 6.73 10.49 -13.12
CA GLY A 168 5.30 10.34 -13.35
C GLY A 168 4.45 11.15 -12.36
N ALA A 169 3.51 10.50 -11.70
CA ALA A 169 2.61 11.15 -10.74
C ALA A 169 3.28 11.55 -9.41
N PHE A 170 4.43 10.94 -9.09
CA PHE A 170 5.15 11.25 -7.86
C PHE A 170 5.88 12.60 -7.97
N LYS A 171 6.03 13.29 -6.83
CA LYS A 171 6.78 14.56 -6.75
C LYS A 171 8.18 14.37 -6.17
N PHE A 172 8.39 13.30 -5.41
CA PHE A 172 9.66 12.94 -4.78
C PHE A 172 9.69 11.43 -4.53
N TYR A 173 10.88 10.92 -4.27
CA TYR A 173 11.12 9.55 -3.80
C TYR A 173 11.85 9.59 -2.47
N ALA A 174 11.45 8.69 -1.56
CA ALA A 174 12.08 8.58 -0.23
C ALA A 174 13.42 7.84 -0.31
N ILE A 175 13.49 6.81 -1.16
CA ILE A 175 14.69 6.00 -1.37
C ILE A 175 15.00 5.94 -2.86
N HIS A 176 16.29 5.96 -3.19
CA HIS A 176 16.80 5.70 -4.53
C HIS A 176 17.75 4.52 -4.49
N GLN A 177 17.37 3.42 -5.12
CA GLN A 177 18.27 2.33 -5.45
C GLN A 177 19.01 2.70 -6.73
N TYR A 178 20.32 2.90 -6.63
CA TYR A 178 21.12 3.43 -7.73
C TYR A 178 22.14 2.43 -8.29
N SER A 179 22.25 1.24 -7.70
CA SER A 179 23.10 0.15 -8.19
C SER A 179 22.57 -1.21 -7.72
N SER A 180 22.72 -2.22 -8.57
CA SER A 180 22.54 -3.64 -8.25
C SER A 180 23.88 -4.43 -8.33
N THR A 181 24.98 -3.71 -8.51
CA THR A 181 26.34 -4.25 -8.62
C THR A 181 27.28 -3.62 -7.59
N GLY A 182 26.73 -3.16 -6.47
CA GLY A 182 27.47 -2.53 -5.39
C GLY A 182 28.54 -3.43 -4.79
N ARG A 183 29.65 -2.78 -4.36
CA ARG A 183 30.76 -3.44 -3.67
C ARG A 183 31.03 -2.71 -2.37
N LEU A 184 30.86 -3.41 -1.28
CA LEU A 184 31.14 -2.90 0.07
C LEU A 184 32.11 -3.83 0.79
N ALA A 185 32.89 -3.29 1.70
CA ALA A 185 33.72 -4.09 2.57
C ALA A 185 32.87 -5.13 3.32
N GLY A 186 33.38 -6.33 3.51
CA GLY A 186 32.74 -7.41 4.27
C GLY A 186 31.76 -8.28 3.47
N TYR A 187 31.59 -8.02 2.15
CA TYR A 187 30.82 -8.90 1.29
C TYR A 187 31.38 -8.91 -0.15
N ASP A 188 31.68 -10.08 -0.66
CA ASP A 188 32.35 -10.24 -1.97
C ASP A 188 31.37 -10.28 -3.16
N GLY A 189 30.07 -10.41 -2.89
CA GLY A 189 29.01 -10.44 -3.91
C GLY A 189 28.49 -9.07 -4.32
N ASN A 190 27.53 -9.07 -5.22
CA ASN A 190 26.78 -7.86 -5.58
C ASN A 190 25.79 -7.50 -4.48
N LEU A 191 25.70 -6.20 -4.21
CA LEU A 191 24.73 -5.61 -3.31
C LEU A 191 23.90 -4.55 -4.03
N ASP A 192 22.64 -4.52 -3.75
CA ASP A 192 21.79 -3.41 -4.11
C ASP A 192 22.07 -2.25 -3.15
N LEU A 193 22.50 -1.10 -3.71
CA LEU A 193 22.86 0.07 -2.95
C LEU A 193 21.78 1.14 -3.05
N ASP A 194 21.40 1.62 -1.89
CA ASP A 194 20.33 2.57 -1.70
C ASP A 194 20.76 3.81 -0.92
N ILE A 195 20.17 4.95 -1.26
CA ILE A 195 20.23 6.16 -0.46
C ILE A 195 18.80 6.55 -0.04
N PHE A 196 18.60 6.73 1.26
CA PHE A 196 17.37 7.30 1.83
C PHE A 196 17.57 8.80 2.03
N TYR A 197 16.67 9.60 1.47
CA TYR A 197 16.72 11.07 1.55
C TYR A 197 16.02 11.58 2.83
N GLY A 198 16.60 11.23 3.98
CA GLY A 198 16.15 11.62 5.30
C GLY A 198 17.15 11.19 6.35
N ASP A 199 16.93 11.60 7.58
CA ASP A 199 17.70 11.16 8.74
C ASP A 199 17.05 9.94 9.41
N ARG A 200 17.65 9.49 10.52
CA ARG A 200 17.14 8.35 11.31
C ARG A 200 15.73 8.59 11.85
N GLY A 201 15.41 9.86 12.21
CA GLY A 201 14.06 10.23 12.67
C GLY A 201 13.02 10.15 11.57
N ALA A 202 13.37 10.60 10.35
CA ALA A 202 12.52 10.46 9.19
C ALA A 202 12.28 8.98 8.82
N TRP A 203 13.29 8.11 8.95
CA TRP A 203 13.11 6.66 8.79
C TRP A 203 12.11 6.10 9.80
N ASP A 204 12.26 6.48 11.08
CA ASP A 204 11.34 6.03 12.14
C ASP A 204 9.90 6.48 11.87
N ALA A 205 9.71 7.65 11.28
CA ALA A 205 8.38 8.11 10.88
C ALA A 205 7.74 7.24 9.78
N TYR A 206 8.54 6.70 8.86
CA TYR A 206 8.06 5.71 7.89
C TYR A 206 7.76 4.36 8.56
N ALA A 207 8.61 3.91 9.48
CA ALA A 207 8.47 2.61 10.14
C ALA A 207 7.30 2.56 11.14
N LYS A 208 7.09 3.63 11.88
CA LYS A 208 6.05 3.70 12.93
C LYS A 208 4.67 4.09 12.39
N GLY A 209 4.60 4.59 11.16
CA GLY A 209 3.43 5.32 10.70
C GLY A 209 3.32 6.68 11.43
N ARG A 210 2.71 7.66 10.82
CA ARG A 210 2.37 8.90 11.53
C ARG A 210 1.20 8.57 12.48
N ARG A 211 1.49 8.19 13.71
CA ARG A 211 0.59 8.55 14.82
C ARG A 211 0.73 10.06 14.97
N THR A 212 -0.27 10.81 14.58
CA THR A 212 -0.43 12.16 15.09
C THR A 212 -0.50 12.04 16.61
N GLU A 213 0.28 12.84 17.35
CA GLU A 213 0.43 12.76 18.80
C GLU A 213 -0.87 12.99 19.61
N ASN A 214 -2.03 12.88 18.97
CA ASN A 214 -3.37 12.99 19.55
C ASN A 214 -4.22 11.71 19.46
N GLU A 215 -3.65 10.56 19.05
CA GLU A 215 -4.39 9.30 19.06
C GLU A 215 -3.93 8.42 20.24
N THR A 216 -4.55 8.67 21.39
CA THR A 216 -4.63 7.72 22.49
C THR A 216 -5.29 6.44 22.02
N GLU A 217 -4.59 5.26 22.21
CA GLU A 217 -5.05 3.87 22.05
C GLU A 217 -5.67 3.50 20.68
N PRO A 218 -5.54 2.25 20.18
CA PRO A 218 -6.09 1.87 18.89
C PRO A 218 -7.58 2.13 18.89
N SER A 219 -7.97 3.33 18.43
CA SER A 219 -9.36 3.65 18.21
C SER A 219 -9.87 2.64 17.18
N THR A 220 -10.79 1.80 17.59
CA THR A 220 -11.80 1.23 16.69
C THR A 220 -12.03 2.21 15.55
N PRO A 221 -12.09 1.74 14.26
CA PRO A 221 -12.29 2.61 13.11
C PRO A 221 -13.28 3.70 13.45
N GLU A 222 -12.94 4.97 13.22
CA GLU A 222 -13.85 6.08 13.50
C GLU A 222 -15.20 5.74 12.90
N ALA A 223 -16.22 5.67 13.77
CA ALA A 223 -17.55 5.39 13.33
C ALA A 223 -18.02 6.56 12.47
N VAL A 224 -18.14 6.36 11.16
CA VAL A 224 -18.82 7.30 10.30
C VAL A 224 -20.28 7.36 10.76
N THR A 225 -20.82 8.55 10.97
CA THR A 225 -22.25 8.69 11.29
C THR A 225 -23.05 8.90 10.01
N TYR A 226 -24.15 8.18 9.89
CA TYR A 226 -25.12 8.34 8.81
C TYR A 226 -26.49 8.73 9.39
N ILE A 227 -27.10 9.75 8.85
CA ILE A 227 -28.46 10.16 9.21
C ILE A 227 -29.43 9.48 8.25
N VAL A 228 -30.29 8.62 8.78
CA VAL A 228 -31.31 7.89 8.01
C VAL A 228 -32.24 8.89 7.30
N LYS A 229 -32.42 8.69 6.01
CA LYS A 229 -33.34 9.46 5.18
C LYS A 229 -34.63 8.70 4.93
N ARG A 230 -35.67 9.42 4.50
CA ARG A 230 -36.96 8.79 4.14
C ARG A 230 -36.77 7.81 2.96
N GLY A 231 -37.15 6.56 3.14
CA GLY A 231 -37.00 5.49 2.15
C GLY A 231 -35.76 4.64 2.31
N ASP A 232 -34.87 4.98 3.27
CA ASP A 232 -33.72 4.13 3.56
C ASP A 232 -34.14 2.83 4.24
N THR A 233 -33.34 1.78 3.99
CA THR A 233 -33.39 0.52 4.71
C THR A 233 -32.03 0.26 5.34
N LEU A 234 -32.00 -0.45 6.47
CA LEU A 234 -30.74 -0.78 7.14
C LEU A 234 -29.81 -1.60 6.23
N SER A 235 -30.37 -2.48 5.39
CA SER A 235 -29.62 -3.25 4.39
C SER A 235 -29.04 -2.37 3.28
N GLY A 236 -29.79 -1.37 2.80
CA GLY A 236 -29.34 -0.40 1.83
C GLY A 236 -28.20 0.46 2.38
N ILE A 237 -28.33 0.96 3.62
CA ILE A 237 -27.30 1.72 4.31
C ILE A 237 -26.06 0.84 4.54
N ALA A 238 -26.23 -0.39 5.01
CA ALA A 238 -25.11 -1.32 5.20
C ALA A 238 -24.35 -1.59 3.89
N ALA A 239 -25.05 -1.79 2.78
CA ALA A 239 -24.44 -1.96 1.46
C ALA A 239 -23.68 -0.71 1.01
N MET A 240 -24.20 0.51 1.27
CA MET A 240 -23.48 1.77 0.98
C MET A 240 -22.12 1.87 1.69
N PHE A 241 -22.04 1.32 2.90
CA PHE A 241 -20.84 1.39 3.73
C PHE A 241 -20.03 0.09 3.75
N GLY A 242 -20.38 -0.90 2.91
CA GLY A 242 -19.64 -2.15 2.76
C GLY A 242 -19.64 -3.03 4.01
N THR A 243 -20.71 -2.96 4.79
CA THR A 243 -20.97 -3.79 5.95
C THR A 243 -22.24 -4.61 5.75
N THR A 244 -22.61 -5.45 6.71
CA THR A 244 -23.88 -6.18 6.71
C THR A 244 -24.90 -5.49 7.60
N TYR A 245 -26.18 -5.65 7.29
CA TYR A 245 -27.23 -5.08 8.13
C TYR A 245 -27.21 -5.68 9.55
N GLN A 246 -26.76 -6.93 9.72
CA GLN A 246 -26.60 -7.55 11.03
C GLN A 246 -25.52 -6.84 11.87
N GLN A 247 -24.36 -6.55 11.25
CA GLN A 247 -23.29 -5.80 11.91
C GLN A 247 -23.74 -4.38 12.24
N LEU A 248 -24.38 -3.70 11.27
CA LEU A 248 -24.88 -2.34 11.47
C LEU A 248 -25.96 -2.28 12.56
N ALA A 249 -26.86 -3.27 12.62
CA ALA A 249 -27.86 -3.40 13.67
C ALA A 249 -27.21 -3.59 15.05
N ALA A 250 -26.28 -4.53 15.16
CA ALA A 250 -25.55 -4.82 16.41
C ALA A 250 -24.80 -3.59 16.94
N GLU A 251 -24.10 -2.87 16.05
CA GLU A 251 -23.34 -1.66 16.40
C GLU A 251 -24.22 -0.50 16.90
N ASN A 252 -25.48 -0.47 16.46
CA ASN A 252 -26.44 0.60 16.80
C ASN A 252 -27.52 0.17 17.80
N GLY A 253 -27.43 -1.04 18.36
CA GLY A 253 -28.43 -1.56 19.31
C GLY A 253 -29.82 -1.73 18.69
N ILE A 254 -29.89 -1.95 17.36
CA ILE A 254 -31.16 -2.11 16.65
C ILE A 254 -31.59 -3.57 16.73
N THR A 255 -32.63 -3.83 17.52
CA THR A 255 -33.15 -5.18 17.70
C THR A 255 -34.03 -5.66 16.53
N ASN A 256 -34.69 -4.74 15.83
CA ASN A 256 -35.42 -5.02 14.60
C ASN A 256 -34.82 -4.29 13.40
N PRO A 257 -34.07 -4.99 12.52
CA PRO A 257 -33.43 -4.39 11.37
C PRO A 257 -34.37 -3.75 10.35
N ASN A 258 -35.64 -4.08 10.38
CA ASN A 258 -36.67 -3.53 9.50
C ASN A 258 -37.28 -2.21 10.05
N LEU A 259 -36.83 -1.77 11.23
CA LEU A 259 -37.40 -0.61 11.90
C LEU A 259 -36.33 0.44 12.16
N ILE A 260 -36.13 1.31 11.19
CA ILE A 260 -35.31 2.52 11.30
C ILE A 260 -36.14 3.74 10.90
N TYR A 261 -35.81 4.90 11.44
CA TYR A 261 -36.61 6.11 11.28
C TYR A 261 -35.80 7.22 10.61
N PRO A 262 -36.41 8.03 9.71
CA PRO A 262 -35.77 9.23 9.19
C PRO A 262 -35.30 10.16 10.33
N GLY A 263 -34.06 10.64 10.23
CA GLY A 263 -33.40 11.43 11.27
C GLY A 263 -32.64 10.59 12.31
N GLN A 264 -32.80 9.27 12.34
CA GLN A 264 -32.01 8.41 13.19
C GLN A 264 -30.55 8.46 12.79
N VAL A 265 -29.65 8.63 13.76
CA VAL A 265 -28.19 8.63 13.54
C VAL A 265 -27.67 7.21 13.75
N LEU A 266 -27.08 6.66 12.70
CA LEU A 266 -26.40 5.36 12.75
C LEU A 266 -24.90 5.55 12.83
N ARG A 267 -24.25 4.85 13.75
CA ARG A 267 -22.80 4.70 13.81
C ARG A 267 -22.40 3.53 12.91
N ILE A 268 -21.46 3.75 12.01
CA ILE A 268 -21.01 2.75 11.05
C ILE A 268 -19.53 2.53 11.29
N ARG A 269 -19.17 1.40 11.89
CA ARG A 269 -17.79 0.98 12.10
C ARG A 269 -17.39 0.04 10.96
N GLY A 270 -16.20 0.25 10.42
CA GLY A 270 -15.66 -0.63 9.37
C GLY A 270 -16.15 -0.31 7.96
N GLY A 271 -16.44 0.97 7.69
CA GLY A 271 -16.72 1.45 6.34
C GLY A 271 -15.56 1.11 5.40
N SER A 272 -15.83 0.24 4.42
CA SER A 272 -14.85 -0.12 3.39
C SER A 272 -14.36 1.13 2.68
N GLN A 273 -13.08 1.15 2.33
CA GLN A 273 -12.49 2.14 1.40
C GLN A 273 -13.41 2.36 0.19
N PRO A 274 -13.45 3.57 -0.36
CA PRO A 274 -14.26 3.85 -1.55
C PRO A 274 -13.94 2.82 -2.65
N LEU A 275 -14.95 2.11 -3.09
CA LEU A 275 -14.84 1.18 -4.21
C LEU A 275 -15.16 1.93 -5.50
N TYR A 276 -14.29 1.81 -6.50
CA TYR A 276 -14.47 2.42 -7.80
C TYR A 276 -14.64 1.35 -8.88
N TYR A 277 -15.41 1.68 -9.91
CA TYR A 277 -15.59 0.87 -11.10
C TYR A 277 -15.29 1.70 -12.36
N THR A 278 -14.49 1.15 -13.26
CA THR A 278 -14.27 1.77 -14.58
C THR A 278 -15.31 1.23 -15.55
N VAL A 279 -16.13 2.12 -16.06
CA VAL A 279 -17.20 1.82 -17.03
C VAL A 279 -16.59 1.19 -18.28
N LYS A 280 -17.13 0.06 -18.70
CA LYS A 280 -16.76 -0.62 -19.94
C LYS A 280 -17.74 -0.25 -21.05
N ARG A 281 -17.34 -0.48 -22.29
CA ARG A 281 -18.23 -0.27 -23.45
C ARG A 281 -19.44 -1.19 -23.33
N GLY A 282 -20.63 -0.60 -23.37
CA GLY A 282 -21.91 -1.30 -23.25
C GLY A 282 -22.48 -1.36 -21.85
N ASP A 283 -21.73 -0.93 -20.81
CA ASP A 283 -22.28 -0.86 -19.45
C ASP A 283 -23.36 0.23 -19.34
N THR A 284 -24.36 -0.05 -18.53
CA THR A 284 -25.33 0.93 -18.04
C THR A 284 -25.15 1.17 -16.55
N LEU A 285 -25.53 2.36 -16.07
CA LEU A 285 -25.45 2.66 -14.65
C LEU A 285 -26.34 1.72 -13.82
N SER A 286 -27.44 1.24 -14.40
CA SER A 286 -28.36 0.28 -13.77
C SER A 286 -27.74 -1.10 -13.60
N GLU A 287 -27.05 -1.62 -14.62
CA GLU A 287 -26.36 -2.91 -14.53
C GLU A 287 -25.18 -2.87 -13.56
N ILE A 288 -24.44 -1.77 -13.58
CA ILE A 288 -23.36 -1.56 -12.60
C ILE A 288 -23.93 -1.52 -11.19
N ALA A 289 -25.02 -0.77 -10.97
CA ALA A 289 -25.68 -0.69 -9.68
C ALA A 289 -26.16 -2.07 -9.18
N ALA A 290 -26.82 -2.84 -10.05
CA ALA A 290 -27.29 -4.19 -9.74
C ALA A 290 -26.14 -5.14 -9.36
N ARG A 291 -25.01 -5.07 -10.07
CA ARG A 291 -23.81 -5.88 -9.82
C ARG A 291 -23.24 -5.63 -8.41
N TYR A 292 -23.36 -4.41 -7.91
CA TYR A 292 -22.82 -4.00 -6.61
C TYR A 292 -23.88 -3.83 -5.52
N GLY A 293 -25.11 -4.33 -5.76
CA GLY A 293 -26.18 -4.34 -4.74
C GLY A 293 -26.70 -2.96 -4.36
N THR A 294 -26.64 -1.99 -5.29
CA THR A 294 -27.12 -0.62 -5.09
C THR A 294 -28.12 -0.22 -6.20
N THR A 295 -28.57 1.01 -6.23
CA THR A 295 -29.46 1.53 -7.28
C THR A 295 -28.72 2.55 -8.16
N TYR A 296 -29.13 2.68 -9.42
CA TYR A 296 -28.54 3.67 -10.32
C TYR A 296 -28.73 5.11 -9.81
N GLN A 297 -29.80 5.38 -9.07
CA GLN A 297 -30.02 6.69 -8.46
C GLN A 297 -28.99 6.99 -7.39
N GLN A 298 -28.65 6.00 -6.55
CA GLN A 298 -27.61 6.13 -5.53
C GLN A 298 -26.23 6.31 -6.16
N LEU A 299 -25.92 5.54 -7.22
CA LEU A 299 -24.67 5.73 -7.96
C LEU A 299 -24.59 7.08 -8.65
N ALA A 300 -25.68 7.53 -9.27
CA ALA A 300 -25.74 8.84 -9.90
C ALA A 300 -25.50 9.96 -8.87
N GLN A 301 -26.18 9.91 -7.73
CA GLN A 301 -26.03 10.89 -6.65
C GLN A 301 -24.61 10.88 -6.08
N LEU A 302 -24.04 9.70 -5.82
CA LEU A 302 -22.68 9.52 -5.26
C LEU A 302 -21.60 10.10 -6.18
N ASN A 303 -21.85 10.10 -7.49
CA ASN A 303 -20.89 10.52 -8.52
C ASN A 303 -21.24 11.87 -9.18
N GLY A 304 -22.28 12.56 -8.73
CA GLY A 304 -22.72 13.81 -9.35
C GLY A 304 -23.20 13.64 -10.80
N ILE A 305 -23.69 12.45 -11.16
CA ILE A 305 -24.18 12.15 -12.52
C ILE A 305 -25.62 12.70 -12.65
N THR A 306 -25.78 13.76 -13.38
CA THR A 306 -27.09 14.42 -13.57
C THR A 306 -28.00 13.64 -14.53
N ASN A 307 -27.43 12.96 -15.52
CA ASN A 307 -28.17 12.09 -16.45
C ASN A 307 -27.69 10.63 -16.31
N PRO A 308 -28.44 9.75 -15.59
CA PRO A 308 -28.04 8.36 -15.38
C PRO A 308 -27.90 7.53 -16.65
N ASN A 309 -28.49 7.97 -17.77
CA ASN A 309 -28.39 7.30 -19.06
C ASN A 309 -27.12 7.69 -19.84
N LEU A 310 -26.31 8.59 -19.29
CA LEU A 310 -25.12 9.11 -19.98
C LEU A 310 -23.87 8.85 -19.13
N ILE A 311 -23.30 7.67 -19.33
CA ILE A 311 -21.98 7.28 -18.82
C ILE A 311 -21.09 6.83 -19.97
N TYR A 312 -19.81 7.00 -19.85
CA TYR A 312 -18.84 6.75 -20.93
C TYR A 312 -17.86 5.63 -20.57
N ALA A 313 -17.51 4.81 -21.56
CA ALA A 313 -16.44 3.83 -21.38
C ALA A 313 -15.14 4.54 -20.95
N GLY A 314 -14.49 4.02 -19.92
CA GLY A 314 -13.34 4.64 -19.27
C GLY A 314 -13.68 5.60 -18.13
N GLN A 315 -14.95 5.99 -17.96
CA GLN A 315 -15.37 6.78 -16.81
C GLN A 315 -15.21 5.98 -15.52
N VAL A 316 -14.61 6.59 -14.50
CA VAL A 316 -14.46 5.97 -13.18
C VAL A 316 -15.62 6.42 -12.32
N ILE A 317 -16.43 5.48 -11.87
CA ILE A 317 -17.54 5.72 -10.94
C ILE A 317 -17.22 5.14 -9.56
N ARG A 318 -17.47 5.94 -8.54
CA ARG A 318 -17.43 5.49 -7.15
C ARG A 318 -18.68 4.66 -6.87
N ILE A 319 -18.47 3.45 -6.34
CA ILE A 319 -19.54 2.50 -6.02
C ILE A 319 -20.00 2.68 -4.57
N ARG A 320 -19.08 3.01 -3.68
CA ARG A 320 -19.31 3.24 -2.25
C ARG A 320 -18.23 4.10 -1.63
#